data_ae474c19469d2d6799e725fcd4955232
#
_entry.id   ae474c19469d2d6799e725fcd4955232
#
_cell.length_a   1.000
_cell.length_b   1.000
_cell.length_c   1.000
_cell.angle_alpha   90.00
_cell.angle_beta   90.00
_cell.angle_gamma   90.00
#
_symmetry.space_group_name_H-M   'P 1'
#
loop_
_entity.id
_entity.type
_entity.pdbx_description
1 polymer ?
#
loop_
_entity_poly.entity_id
_entity_poly.type
_entity_poly.pdbx_seq_one_letter_code
_entity_poly.pdbx_strand_id
1 'polypeptide(L)'
;MKRICSLFFSSIFFVSLVTFTSSVTAQELERDLIFTPNALPSESHTTSLNLQIRGGSPPMVLPFLDDFAWPSFFEESGVDRPELVRWDSSPVRRTSTFALNPPTIGVVTLDGLDADGYPYVFNSIDAHGWADTLTSREIYLGGLTTNDEVTLSFWYEGGGIGNAPDLGEDSLIVEFKSIGSEGDLWTRVWEDSLDVMSTDAFTQVVIPISDGIYLHNNFQFRFRNYGTLMGNADLWHIDYVFVAENGITGNPIEELAFQYPPFTLLRSFSAMPWTHYSDNPEFYINDTLVVGHTNFGMGPNNQENTGISIQLQDLDPIAFENEFIQNVSVSEGPFSTEYMADLLDAQGVPASILFNPASSDTTAVFEVSLWENEVGYYTNQSAVYDNDSIGFSQVFTDYYAYDDGTAEKAYALEATGGQLAVRYPLAIPDTLDGLLIHFTPFYDNAELETFVIKVWADDAGVPGEQVDTMYQFHSPQYFTEGYDLFAYYAYDNPVPVSGIIHVGFIQ
;
A
#
# COMPACT_ATOMS: atom_id res chain seq x y z
N MET A 1 -8.82 -2.70 13.29
CA MET A 1 -8.43 -1.38 13.88
C MET A 1 -7.99 -0.52 12.71
N LYS A 2 -8.69 0.58 12.40
CA LYS A 2 -8.39 1.41 11.23
C LYS A 2 -6.96 1.89 11.34
N ARG A 3 -6.14 1.62 10.34
CA ARG A 3 -4.88 2.34 10.16
C ARG A 3 -5.22 3.80 9.95
N ILE A 4 -5.03 4.58 10.98
CA ILE A 4 -5.28 5.99 10.93
C ILE A 4 -3.92 6.66 10.99
N CYS A 5 -3.41 7.00 9.81
CA CYS A 5 -2.84 8.31 9.69
C CYS A 5 -4.02 9.27 9.63
N SER A 6 -4.89 9.27 10.63
CA SER A 6 -6.02 10.17 10.73
C SER A 6 -5.84 11.04 11.93
N LEU A 7 -5.69 12.31 11.68
CA LEU A 7 -5.96 13.37 12.63
C LEU A 7 -7.42 13.26 13.06
N PHE A 8 -7.70 12.63 14.21
CA PHE A 8 -9.02 12.67 14.82
C PHE A 8 -9.25 14.03 15.47
N PHE A 9 -10.14 14.83 14.87
CA PHE A 9 -10.81 15.90 15.58
C PHE A 9 -12.11 15.39 16.18
N SER A 10 -12.14 15.22 17.51
CA SER A 10 -13.37 15.02 18.28
C SER A 10 -14.02 16.37 18.51
N SER A 11 -15.16 16.61 17.89
CA SER A 11 -15.95 17.83 18.07
C SER A 11 -16.70 17.78 19.40
N ILE A 12 -16.29 18.57 20.39
CA ILE A 12 -17.13 18.90 21.54
C ILE A 12 -17.77 20.27 21.27
N PHE A 13 -19.10 20.27 21.15
CA PHE A 13 -19.88 21.50 21.02
C PHE A 13 -19.90 22.26 22.38
N PHE A 14 -19.31 23.43 22.39
CA PHE A 14 -19.62 24.46 23.38
C PHE A 14 -20.18 25.70 22.68
N VAL A 15 -21.43 26.03 22.99
CA VAL A 15 -22.06 27.28 22.52
C VAL A 15 -21.62 28.38 23.43
N SER A 16 -20.84 29.35 22.99
CA SER A 16 -20.66 30.63 23.59
C SER A 16 -20.65 31.73 22.53
N LEU A 17 -21.30 32.82 22.91
CA LEU A 17 -21.67 33.99 22.15
C LEU A 17 -20.48 34.61 21.39
N VAL A 18 -20.63 34.78 20.10
CA VAL A 18 -19.57 35.17 19.16
C VAL A 18 -19.66 36.63 18.83
N THR A 19 -18.58 37.34 19.07
CA THR A 19 -18.23 38.56 18.34
C THR A 19 -17.62 38.15 17.01
N PHE A 20 -18.23 38.55 15.90
CA PHE A 20 -17.74 38.27 14.56
C PHE A 20 -16.41 38.98 14.31
N THR A 21 -15.30 38.25 14.44
CA THR A 21 -14.12 38.48 13.63
C THR A 21 -14.18 37.43 12.54
N SER A 22 -14.23 37.83 11.29
CA SER A 22 -14.11 36.93 10.15
C SER A 22 -12.70 36.37 10.10
N SER A 23 -12.46 35.26 10.82
CA SER A 23 -11.32 34.41 10.55
C SER A 23 -11.63 33.66 9.28
N VAL A 24 -10.91 33.92 8.23
CA VAL A 24 -10.85 33.01 7.09
C VAL A 24 -10.22 31.73 7.63
N THR A 25 -11.03 30.72 7.88
CA THR A 25 -10.53 29.38 8.20
C THR A 25 -10.04 28.80 6.91
N ALA A 26 -8.74 28.52 6.82
CA ALA A 26 -8.20 27.70 5.75
C ALA A 26 -8.94 26.36 5.79
N GLN A 27 -9.45 25.92 4.66
CA GLN A 27 -10.08 24.62 4.53
C GLN A 27 -9.05 23.64 4.03
N GLU A 28 -8.78 22.62 4.81
CA GLU A 28 -8.03 21.45 4.40
C GLU A 28 -8.96 20.55 3.58
N LEU A 29 -8.48 20.07 2.45
CA LEU A 29 -9.22 19.22 1.54
C LEU A 29 -8.39 17.99 1.21
N GLU A 30 -8.99 16.82 1.32
CA GLU A 30 -8.42 15.62 0.70
C GLU A 30 -8.59 15.71 -0.82
N ARG A 31 -7.58 15.23 -1.54
CA ARG A 31 -7.52 15.16 -3.00
C ARG A 31 -6.92 13.84 -3.43
N ASP A 32 -7.36 13.36 -4.57
CA ASP A 32 -6.75 12.22 -5.23
C ASP A 32 -5.36 12.59 -5.75
N LEU A 33 -4.47 11.62 -5.83
CA LEU A 33 -3.15 11.79 -6.40
C LEU A 33 -3.28 11.82 -7.92
N ILE A 34 -3.08 12.97 -8.53
CA ILE A 34 -3.19 13.13 -9.98
C ILE A 34 -2.01 12.52 -10.73
N PHE A 35 -0.89 12.36 -10.02
CA PHE A 35 0.34 11.88 -10.59
C PHE A 35 1.19 11.25 -9.48
N THR A 36 1.51 9.98 -9.62
CA THR A 36 2.39 9.25 -8.71
C THR A 36 3.44 8.51 -9.54
N PRO A 37 4.48 9.21 -10.03
CA PRO A 37 5.50 8.58 -10.85
C PRO A 37 6.24 7.53 -10.03
N ASN A 38 6.26 6.31 -10.56
CA ASN A 38 6.90 5.16 -9.93
C ASN A 38 8.09 4.63 -10.73
N ALA A 39 8.43 5.29 -11.85
CA ALA A 39 9.57 4.87 -12.63
C ALA A 39 10.85 5.12 -11.86
N LEU A 40 11.64 4.08 -11.64
CA LEU A 40 13.04 4.27 -11.26
C LEU A 40 13.70 5.16 -12.31
N PRO A 41 14.66 6.03 -11.92
CA PRO A 41 15.48 6.77 -12.87
C PRO A 41 16.16 5.78 -13.82
N SER A 42 15.48 5.38 -14.88
CA SER A 42 16.08 4.61 -15.92
C SER A 42 16.72 5.57 -16.90
N GLU A 43 17.94 5.31 -17.23
CA GLU A 43 18.61 5.95 -18.35
C GLU A 43 17.71 5.81 -19.60
N SER A 44 17.01 6.88 -19.92
CA SER A 44 16.09 7.05 -21.03
C SER A 44 14.66 6.50 -20.81
N HIS A 45 13.70 7.41 -20.81
CA HIS A 45 12.32 7.15 -21.26
C HIS A 45 12.31 6.68 -22.73
N THR A 46 13.04 5.66 -23.03
CA THR A 46 12.90 4.93 -24.26
C THR A 46 12.04 3.73 -23.96
N THR A 47 10.74 3.97 -24.21
CA THR A 47 9.89 2.90 -24.68
C THR A 47 9.89 1.70 -23.76
N SER A 48 8.81 1.62 -22.94
CA SER A 48 8.26 0.31 -22.60
C SER A 48 9.33 -0.76 -22.76
N LEU A 49 9.78 -1.28 -21.67
CA LEU A 49 10.37 -2.60 -21.68
C LEU A 49 9.35 -3.49 -22.41
N ASN A 50 9.40 -3.44 -23.73
CA ASN A 50 9.03 -4.51 -24.61
C ASN A 50 10.00 -5.68 -24.29
N LEU A 51 10.03 -6.12 -23.07
CA LEU A 51 10.22 -7.50 -22.73
C LEU A 51 8.95 -8.23 -23.22
N GLN A 52 8.65 -7.99 -24.51
CA GLN A 52 7.98 -9.01 -25.25
C GLN A 52 8.89 -10.23 -25.07
N ILE A 53 8.43 -11.20 -24.30
CA ILE A 53 8.78 -12.59 -24.55
C ILE A 53 8.18 -12.88 -25.93
N ARG A 54 8.78 -12.24 -26.95
CA ARG A 54 8.47 -12.46 -28.36
C ARG A 54 9.13 -13.76 -28.74
N GLY A 55 8.35 -14.80 -28.68
CA GLY A 55 8.71 -16.08 -29.21
C GLY A 55 8.16 -17.22 -28.36
N GLY A 56 6.87 -17.47 -28.46
CA GLY A 56 6.36 -18.84 -28.31
C GLY A 56 6.64 -19.51 -26.95
N SER A 57 6.56 -18.81 -25.85
CA SER A 57 6.38 -19.53 -24.59
C SER A 57 5.10 -20.35 -24.71
N PRO A 58 5.10 -21.62 -24.36
CA PRO A 58 3.90 -22.44 -24.44
C PRO A 58 2.80 -21.80 -23.56
N PRO A 59 1.52 -22.02 -23.92
CA PRO A 59 0.43 -21.63 -23.04
C PRO A 59 0.61 -22.21 -21.63
N MET A 60 0.14 -21.49 -20.63
CA MET A 60 0.15 -21.97 -19.25
C MET A 60 -0.81 -23.15 -19.09
N VAL A 61 -0.54 -24.02 -18.14
CA VAL A 61 -1.45 -25.12 -17.78
C VAL A 61 -2.17 -24.81 -16.48
N LEU A 62 -3.34 -25.42 -16.29
CA LEU A 62 -4.08 -25.29 -15.03
C LEU A 62 -3.35 -26.03 -13.88
N PRO A 63 -3.50 -25.56 -12.66
CA PRO A 63 -4.21 -24.32 -12.29
C PRO A 63 -3.39 -23.06 -12.59
N PHE A 64 -4.07 -21.95 -12.89
CA PHE A 64 -3.50 -20.62 -12.87
C PHE A 64 -3.79 -20.03 -11.50
N LEU A 65 -2.79 -19.49 -10.84
CA LEU A 65 -2.94 -18.76 -9.57
C LEU A 65 -2.03 -17.53 -9.59
N ASP A 66 -2.57 -16.41 -9.16
CA ASP A 66 -1.81 -15.21 -8.79
C ASP A 66 -2.52 -14.52 -7.64
N ASP A 67 -1.85 -14.42 -6.51
CA ASP A 67 -2.26 -13.70 -5.32
C ASP A 67 -1.58 -12.32 -5.23
N PHE A 68 -0.82 -11.95 -6.27
CA PHE A 68 -0.06 -10.72 -6.35
C PHE A 68 0.93 -10.50 -5.21
N ALA A 69 1.19 -11.50 -4.38
CA ALA A 69 2.21 -11.43 -3.36
C ALA A 69 3.61 -11.31 -3.98
N TRP A 70 4.52 -10.73 -3.24
CA TRP A 70 5.90 -10.56 -3.68
C TRP A 70 6.86 -11.13 -2.65
N PRO A 71 7.76 -12.02 -3.03
CA PRO A 71 8.60 -12.75 -2.09
C PRO A 71 9.62 -11.90 -1.34
N SER A 72 9.83 -10.64 -1.73
CA SER A 72 10.86 -9.79 -1.14
C SER A 72 10.40 -8.35 -1.01
N PHE A 73 10.07 -7.95 0.22
CA PHE A 73 9.81 -6.56 0.58
C PHE A 73 11.08 -5.72 0.71
N PHE A 74 12.25 -6.34 0.68
CA PHE A 74 13.54 -5.69 0.84
C PHE A 74 14.22 -5.38 -0.50
N GLU A 75 13.69 -5.85 -1.60
CA GLU A 75 14.23 -5.49 -2.91
C GLU A 75 13.66 -4.14 -3.36
N GLU A 76 14.53 -3.14 -3.45
CA GLU A 76 14.30 -1.87 -4.14
C GLU A 76 14.08 -2.05 -5.64
N SER A 77 13.53 -3.17 -6.08
CA SER A 77 13.40 -3.50 -7.50
C SER A 77 12.38 -2.62 -8.23
N GLY A 78 11.68 -1.73 -7.52
CA GLY A 78 11.01 -0.56 -8.11
C GLY A 78 9.95 -0.80 -9.17
N VAL A 79 9.47 -2.03 -9.32
CA VAL A 79 8.42 -2.34 -10.29
C VAL A 79 7.33 -3.11 -9.58
N ASP A 80 6.45 -2.38 -8.93
CA ASP A 80 5.21 -2.93 -8.38
C ASP A 80 4.22 -3.26 -9.50
N ARG A 81 4.53 -4.32 -10.24
CA ARG A 81 3.70 -4.78 -11.35
C ARG A 81 3.48 -6.27 -11.27
N PRO A 82 2.31 -6.77 -11.73
CA PRO A 82 2.07 -8.19 -11.90
C PRO A 82 3.12 -8.86 -12.78
N GLU A 83 3.45 -10.09 -12.48
CA GLU A 83 4.50 -10.84 -13.14
C GLU A 83 4.17 -11.21 -14.59
N LEU A 84 5.08 -10.92 -15.52
CA LEU A 84 4.95 -11.32 -16.95
C LEU A 84 4.99 -12.83 -17.18
N VAL A 85 5.27 -13.63 -16.17
CA VAL A 85 5.15 -15.08 -16.27
C VAL A 85 3.68 -15.52 -16.29
N ARG A 86 2.78 -14.74 -15.70
CA ARG A 86 1.33 -14.99 -15.63
C ARG A 86 0.52 -14.08 -16.53
N TRP A 87 0.99 -12.84 -16.75
CA TRP A 87 0.29 -11.80 -17.47
C TRP A 87 0.96 -11.46 -18.81
N ASP A 88 0.17 -11.13 -19.81
CA ASP A 88 0.66 -10.81 -21.16
C ASP A 88 1.29 -9.43 -21.22
N SER A 89 0.74 -8.51 -20.44
CA SER A 89 1.26 -7.18 -20.20
C SER A 89 0.96 -6.77 -18.77
N SER A 90 1.74 -5.88 -18.23
CA SER A 90 1.62 -5.42 -16.85
C SER A 90 1.45 -3.90 -16.80
N PRO A 91 0.33 -3.37 -17.35
CA PRO A 91 0.09 -1.93 -17.39
C PRO A 91 -0.55 -1.38 -16.11
N VAL A 92 -0.72 -2.23 -15.10
CA VAL A 92 -1.38 -1.92 -13.82
C VAL A 92 -0.38 -1.96 -12.68
N ARG A 93 -0.68 -1.27 -11.59
CA ARG A 93 0.13 -1.27 -10.38
C ARG A 93 -0.28 -2.39 -9.44
N ARG A 94 0.72 -2.93 -8.73
CA ARG A 94 0.50 -3.71 -7.54
C ARG A 94 0.74 -2.83 -6.32
N THR A 95 -0.16 -2.89 -5.35
CA THR A 95 -0.10 -2.10 -4.12
C THR A 95 -0.30 -3.00 -2.90
N SER A 96 0.23 -2.60 -1.74
CA SER A 96 0.04 -3.32 -0.47
C SER A 96 -0.60 -2.44 0.61
N THR A 97 -0.87 -1.16 0.32
CA THR A 97 -1.35 -0.18 1.30
C THR A 97 -2.71 0.41 0.96
N PHE A 98 -3.16 0.30 -0.29
CA PHE A 98 -4.42 0.92 -0.76
C PHE A 98 -5.67 0.13 -0.39
N ALA A 99 -5.61 -1.19 -0.42
CA ALA A 99 -6.76 -2.06 -0.13
C ALA A 99 -7.05 -2.15 1.38
N LEU A 100 -8.34 -2.35 1.72
CA LEU A 100 -8.77 -2.60 3.09
C LEU A 100 -9.04 -4.09 3.31
N ASN A 101 -8.30 -4.70 4.26
CA ASN A 101 -8.41 -6.11 4.59
C ASN A 101 -8.32 -7.03 3.36
N PRO A 102 -7.24 -6.93 2.56
CA PRO A 102 -7.08 -7.78 1.37
C PRO A 102 -7.01 -9.26 1.79
N PRO A 103 -7.40 -10.17 0.91
CA PRO A 103 -7.24 -11.61 1.15
C PRO A 103 -5.79 -12.01 1.41
N THR A 104 -4.85 -11.50 0.63
CA THR A 104 -3.41 -11.72 0.81
C THR A 104 -2.65 -10.40 0.71
N ILE A 105 -1.36 -10.43 1.02
CA ILE A 105 -0.51 -9.25 0.90
C ILE A 105 -0.25 -8.92 -0.57
N GLY A 106 -0.60 -7.71 -0.93
CA GLY A 106 -0.48 -7.25 -2.31
C GLY A 106 -1.76 -7.48 -3.11
N VAL A 107 -2.17 -6.46 -3.79
CA VAL A 107 -3.32 -6.47 -4.71
C VAL A 107 -2.93 -5.77 -6.00
N VAL A 108 -3.57 -6.12 -7.07
CA VAL A 108 -3.52 -5.28 -8.27
C VAL A 108 -4.55 -4.18 -8.14
N THR A 109 -4.13 -2.94 -8.41
CA THR A 109 -5.00 -1.75 -8.36
C THR A 109 -5.19 -1.23 -9.78
N LEU A 110 -6.45 -1.04 -10.18
CA LEU A 110 -6.85 -0.40 -11.42
C LEU A 110 -7.43 0.96 -11.10
N ASP A 111 -6.95 2.01 -11.77
CA ASP A 111 -7.35 3.40 -11.52
C ASP A 111 -7.23 4.27 -12.81
N GLY A 112 -7.10 5.58 -12.67
CA GLY A 112 -6.90 6.53 -13.78
C GLY A 112 -5.45 6.83 -14.12
N LEU A 113 -4.50 6.08 -13.54
CA LEU A 113 -3.07 6.19 -13.80
C LEU A 113 -2.58 4.94 -14.54
N ASP A 114 -1.61 5.10 -15.43
CA ASP A 114 -0.90 3.94 -15.98
C ASP A 114 0.08 3.36 -14.96
N ALA A 115 0.69 2.23 -15.29
CA ALA A 115 1.62 1.55 -14.40
C ALA A 115 2.91 2.35 -14.08
N ASP A 116 3.18 3.42 -14.78
CA ASP A 116 4.27 4.36 -14.51
C ASP A 116 3.81 5.55 -13.64
N GLY A 117 2.53 5.56 -13.22
CA GLY A 117 1.94 6.59 -12.38
C GLY A 117 1.53 7.86 -13.13
N TYR A 118 1.40 7.79 -14.45
CA TYR A 118 0.97 8.91 -15.28
C TYR A 118 -0.52 8.80 -15.60
N PRO A 119 -1.27 9.91 -15.53
CA PRO A 119 -2.69 9.89 -15.90
C PRO A 119 -2.87 9.59 -17.39
N TYR A 120 -3.89 8.80 -17.73
CA TYR A 120 -4.26 8.52 -19.12
C TYR A 120 -4.66 9.77 -19.89
N VAL A 121 -5.25 10.75 -19.20
CA VAL A 121 -5.60 12.05 -19.78
C VAL A 121 -5.12 13.17 -18.87
N PHE A 122 -4.20 13.99 -19.35
CA PHE A 122 -3.74 15.20 -18.67
C PHE A 122 -4.71 16.37 -18.82
N ASN A 123 -4.81 17.20 -17.79
CA ASN A 123 -5.53 18.48 -17.80
C ASN A 123 -7.05 18.38 -18.03
N SER A 124 -7.67 17.28 -17.65
CA SER A 124 -9.12 17.13 -17.69
C SER A 124 -9.60 16.23 -16.58
N ILE A 125 -10.00 16.82 -15.47
CA ILE A 125 -10.56 16.10 -14.30
C ILE A 125 -11.90 15.41 -14.62
N ASP A 126 -12.59 15.84 -15.68
CA ASP A 126 -13.86 15.25 -16.13
C ASP A 126 -13.64 14.18 -17.23
N ALA A 127 -12.37 13.84 -17.54
CA ALA A 127 -12.10 12.81 -18.55
C ALA A 127 -12.48 11.43 -17.98
N HIS A 128 -13.34 10.71 -18.70
CA HIS A 128 -13.89 9.44 -18.28
C HIS A 128 -13.84 8.42 -19.42
N GLY A 129 -13.48 7.18 -19.15
CA GLY A 129 -13.34 6.17 -20.19
C GLY A 129 -12.68 4.88 -19.71
N TRP A 130 -12.25 4.05 -20.67
CA TRP A 130 -11.48 2.85 -20.38
C TRP A 130 -10.06 3.23 -19.95
N ALA A 131 -9.66 2.82 -18.77
CA ALA A 131 -8.36 3.04 -18.18
C ALA A 131 -7.51 1.75 -18.24
N ASP A 132 -7.26 1.12 -17.11
CA ASP A 132 -6.40 -0.04 -16.99
C ASP A 132 -6.94 -1.30 -17.67
N THR A 133 -6.03 -2.18 -18.06
CA THR A 133 -6.35 -3.48 -18.62
C THR A 133 -5.29 -4.51 -18.21
N LEU A 134 -5.66 -5.51 -17.43
CA LEU A 134 -4.80 -6.62 -17.05
C LEU A 134 -5.21 -7.87 -17.78
N THR A 135 -4.36 -8.37 -18.68
CA THR A 135 -4.64 -9.53 -19.55
C THR A 135 -3.77 -10.70 -19.16
N SER A 136 -4.38 -11.88 -18.92
CA SER A 136 -3.65 -13.12 -18.65
C SER A 136 -2.84 -13.55 -19.88
N ARG A 137 -1.75 -14.27 -19.64
CA ARG A 137 -1.13 -15.03 -20.73
C ARG A 137 -2.08 -16.14 -21.23
N GLU A 138 -1.76 -16.69 -22.39
CA GLU A 138 -2.50 -17.79 -22.94
C GLU A 138 -2.49 -19.00 -21.99
N ILE A 139 -3.68 -19.56 -21.73
CA ILE A 139 -3.90 -20.73 -20.88
C ILE A 139 -4.39 -21.88 -21.78
N TYR A 140 -3.83 -23.05 -21.60
CA TYR A 140 -4.20 -24.25 -22.33
C TYR A 140 -5.46 -24.90 -21.76
N LEU A 141 -6.61 -24.65 -22.37
CA LEU A 141 -7.88 -25.33 -22.06
C LEU A 141 -8.31 -26.33 -23.15
N GLY A 142 -7.47 -26.53 -24.15
CA GLY A 142 -7.75 -27.48 -25.24
C GLY A 142 -7.76 -28.92 -24.76
N GLY A 143 -8.84 -29.60 -25.04
CA GLY A 143 -9.06 -30.98 -24.58
C GLY A 143 -9.99 -31.08 -23.38
N LEU A 144 -10.27 -29.95 -22.70
CA LEU A 144 -11.30 -29.87 -21.67
C LEU A 144 -12.69 -29.71 -22.31
N THR A 145 -13.69 -30.09 -21.55
CA THR A 145 -15.12 -30.03 -21.89
C THR A 145 -15.89 -29.29 -20.82
N THR A 146 -17.14 -28.99 -21.08
CA THR A 146 -18.05 -28.35 -20.09
C THR A 146 -18.27 -29.22 -18.86
N ASN A 147 -17.93 -30.52 -18.88
CA ASN A 147 -18.05 -31.39 -17.71
C ASN A 147 -16.83 -31.32 -16.79
N ASP A 148 -15.77 -30.64 -17.21
CA ASP A 148 -14.57 -30.47 -16.40
C ASP A 148 -14.72 -29.23 -15.47
N GLU A 149 -15.87 -28.53 -15.57
CA GLU A 149 -16.32 -27.45 -14.68
C GLU A 149 -15.21 -26.41 -14.42
N VAL A 150 -14.56 -25.93 -15.49
CA VAL A 150 -13.52 -24.92 -15.38
C VAL A 150 -14.12 -23.61 -14.90
N THR A 151 -13.48 -22.97 -13.92
CA THR A 151 -13.92 -21.69 -13.37
C THR A 151 -12.77 -20.71 -13.26
N LEU A 152 -13.07 -19.41 -13.42
CA LEU A 152 -12.24 -18.31 -12.97
C LEU A 152 -12.83 -17.78 -11.65
N SER A 153 -12.03 -17.65 -10.61
CA SER A 153 -12.39 -16.93 -9.40
C SER A 153 -11.38 -15.86 -9.07
N PHE A 154 -11.82 -14.83 -8.38
CA PHE A 154 -11.00 -13.72 -7.87
C PHE A 154 -11.72 -13.02 -6.74
N TRP A 155 -10.97 -12.28 -5.95
CA TRP A 155 -11.52 -11.34 -4.97
C TRP A 155 -11.34 -9.92 -5.47
N TYR A 156 -12.30 -9.03 -5.19
CA TYR A 156 -12.20 -7.62 -5.55
C TYR A 156 -12.85 -6.71 -4.50
N GLU A 157 -12.38 -5.48 -4.47
CA GLU A 157 -12.88 -4.38 -3.64
C GLU A 157 -12.90 -3.10 -4.49
N GLY A 158 -13.89 -2.23 -4.27
CA GLY A 158 -13.92 -0.87 -4.82
C GLY A 158 -13.56 0.14 -3.74
N GLY A 159 -12.58 1.02 -4.00
CA GLY A 159 -12.19 2.13 -3.15
C GLY A 159 -11.04 1.84 -2.19
N GLY A 160 -11.23 0.99 -1.20
CA GLY A 160 -10.20 0.80 -0.16
C GLY A 160 -9.94 2.09 0.64
N ILE A 161 -8.67 2.46 0.85
CA ILE A 161 -8.27 3.72 1.51
C ILE A 161 -8.41 4.91 0.54
N GLY A 162 -8.33 4.68 -0.77
CA GLY A 162 -8.37 5.69 -1.80
C GLY A 162 -9.79 6.18 -2.16
N ASN A 163 -9.94 6.67 -3.38
CA ASN A 163 -11.21 7.13 -3.91
C ASN A 163 -12.02 5.94 -4.42
N ALA A 164 -13.27 5.82 -4.00
CA ALA A 164 -14.15 4.76 -4.43
C ALA A 164 -14.78 5.08 -5.80
N PRO A 165 -15.02 4.05 -6.64
CA PRO A 165 -15.72 4.24 -7.90
C PRO A 165 -17.11 4.84 -7.73
N ASP A 166 -17.54 5.69 -8.68
CA ASP A 166 -18.81 6.35 -8.68
C ASP A 166 -19.96 5.40 -9.08
N LEU A 167 -21.01 5.38 -8.26
CA LEU A 167 -22.15 4.48 -8.43
C LEU A 167 -22.82 4.62 -9.80
N GLY A 168 -22.81 3.56 -10.59
CA GLY A 168 -23.50 3.48 -11.87
C GLY A 168 -22.85 4.28 -13.01
N GLU A 169 -21.70 4.92 -12.75
CA GLU A 169 -20.90 5.62 -13.76
C GLU A 169 -19.64 4.83 -14.08
N ASP A 170 -19.02 4.20 -13.05
CA ASP A 170 -17.81 3.41 -13.16
C ASP A 170 -18.09 1.91 -13.14
N SER A 171 -17.16 1.14 -13.66
CA SER A 171 -17.30 -0.31 -13.66
C SER A 171 -15.97 -1.05 -13.71
N LEU A 172 -15.95 -2.22 -13.06
CA LEU A 172 -14.97 -3.28 -13.27
C LEU A 172 -15.59 -4.38 -14.11
N ILE A 173 -14.92 -4.80 -15.19
CA ILE A 173 -15.41 -5.87 -16.05
C ILE A 173 -14.38 -7.00 -16.19
N VAL A 174 -14.90 -8.20 -16.47
CA VAL A 174 -14.12 -9.35 -16.91
C VAL A 174 -14.56 -9.77 -18.32
N GLU A 175 -13.58 -9.95 -19.19
CA GLU A 175 -13.81 -10.42 -20.54
C GLU A 175 -13.05 -11.72 -20.80
N PHE A 176 -13.68 -12.64 -21.54
CA PHE A 176 -13.06 -13.88 -22.05
C PHE A 176 -12.78 -13.79 -23.54
N LYS A 177 -11.66 -14.36 -23.94
CA LYS A 177 -11.23 -14.44 -25.32
C LYS A 177 -11.75 -15.70 -25.98
N SER A 178 -12.46 -15.54 -27.09
CA SER A 178 -12.79 -16.64 -28.02
C SER A 178 -12.07 -16.47 -29.34
N ILE A 179 -11.81 -17.57 -30.02
CA ILE A 179 -11.17 -17.59 -31.36
C ILE A 179 -12.27 -17.64 -32.40
N GLY A 180 -12.43 -16.58 -33.18
CA GLY A 180 -13.38 -16.49 -34.27
C GLY A 180 -12.74 -16.67 -35.65
N SER A 181 -13.55 -16.88 -36.67
CA SER A 181 -13.08 -16.98 -38.07
C SER A 181 -12.53 -15.64 -38.62
N GLU A 182 -12.87 -14.53 -37.98
CA GLU A 182 -12.43 -13.17 -38.38
C GLU A 182 -11.38 -12.60 -37.42
N GLY A 183 -10.89 -13.40 -36.47
CA GLY A 183 -9.91 -13.05 -35.46
C GLY A 183 -10.44 -13.25 -34.00
N ASP A 184 -9.63 -12.88 -33.05
CA ASP A 184 -9.94 -13.01 -31.63
C ASP A 184 -11.04 -12.04 -31.23
N LEU A 185 -11.99 -12.53 -30.44
CA LEU A 185 -13.12 -11.74 -29.92
C LEU A 185 -13.10 -11.76 -28.39
N TRP A 186 -13.14 -10.59 -27.78
CA TRP A 186 -13.33 -10.41 -26.35
C TRP A 186 -14.81 -10.24 -26.02
N THR A 187 -15.30 -11.03 -25.10
CA THR A 187 -16.72 -11.00 -24.68
C THR A 187 -16.78 -10.74 -23.18
N ARG A 188 -17.50 -9.70 -22.78
CA ARG A 188 -17.76 -9.42 -21.38
C ARG A 188 -18.60 -10.55 -20.78
N VAL A 189 -18.09 -11.16 -19.72
CA VAL A 189 -18.71 -12.27 -19.00
C VAL A 189 -19.15 -11.90 -17.58
N TRP A 190 -18.61 -10.83 -17.05
CA TRP A 190 -18.95 -10.29 -15.73
C TRP A 190 -18.72 -8.78 -15.68
N GLU A 191 -19.46 -8.10 -14.83
CA GLU A 191 -19.35 -6.67 -14.57
C GLU A 191 -19.87 -6.36 -13.18
N ASP A 192 -19.21 -5.45 -12.49
CA ASP A 192 -19.73 -4.70 -11.36
C ASP A 192 -19.67 -3.20 -11.67
N SER A 193 -20.80 -2.54 -11.46
CA SER A 193 -20.96 -1.09 -11.60
C SER A 193 -21.43 -0.44 -10.28
N LEU A 194 -21.26 -1.15 -9.17
CA LEU A 194 -21.68 -0.75 -7.84
C LEU A 194 -23.14 -0.26 -7.80
N ASP A 195 -24.08 -1.16 -7.68
CA ASP A 195 -25.50 -0.81 -7.41
C ASP A 195 -25.71 -0.31 -5.97
N VAL A 196 -24.74 -0.54 -5.09
CA VAL A 196 -24.74 -0.17 -3.67
C VAL A 196 -23.36 0.41 -3.33
N MET A 197 -23.30 1.38 -2.42
CA MET A 197 -22.02 1.91 -1.93
C MET A 197 -21.08 0.77 -1.52
N SER A 198 -19.82 0.86 -1.96
CA SER A 198 -18.76 -0.06 -1.55
C SER A 198 -18.81 -0.33 -0.04
N THR A 199 -18.74 -1.59 0.33
CA THR A 199 -18.76 -2.01 1.73
C THR A 199 -17.39 -1.99 2.38
N ASP A 200 -16.35 -1.46 1.73
CA ASP A 200 -14.94 -1.55 2.15
C ASP A 200 -14.55 -3.00 2.49
N ALA A 201 -14.97 -3.95 1.66
CA ALA A 201 -14.73 -5.38 1.88
C ALA A 201 -14.59 -6.14 0.57
N PHE A 202 -13.58 -6.98 0.51
CA PHE A 202 -13.39 -7.88 -0.62
C PHE A 202 -14.57 -8.83 -0.79
N THR A 203 -14.97 -9.00 -2.04
CA THR A 203 -16.05 -9.90 -2.47
C THR A 203 -15.48 -10.92 -3.45
N GLN A 204 -15.78 -12.21 -3.21
CA GLN A 204 -15.39 -13.26 -4.14
C GLN A 204 -16.36 -13.36 -5.32
N VAL A 205 -15.77 -13.45 -6.52
CA VAL A 205 -16.49 -13.75 -7.76
C VAL A 205 -16.05 -15.11 -8.30
N VAL A 206 -16.99 -15.90 -8.77
CA VAL A 206 -16.71 -17.17 -9.45
C VAL A 206 -17.46 -17.19 -10.79
N ILE A 207 -16.73 -17.27 -11.89
CA ILE A 207 -17.24 -17.23 -13.25
C ILE A 207 -17.02 -18.59 -13.91
N PRO A 208 -18.06 -19.37 -14.26
CA PRO A 208 -17.92 -20.60 -14.99
C PRO A 208 -17.44 -20.37 -16.43
N ILE A 209 -16.42 -21.12 -16.86
CA ILE A 209 -15.98 -21.18 -18.26
C ILE A 209 -16.74 -22.32 -18.95
N SER A 210 -18.07 -22.15 -19.09
CA SER A 210 -18.99 -23.21 -19.46
C SER A 210 -19.33 -23.29 -20.96
N ASP A 211 -18.95 -22.28 -21.75
CA ASP A 211 -19.15 -22.33 -23.20
C ASP A 211 -17.91 -22.92 -23.88
N GLY A 212 -18.11 -23.93 -24.75
CA GLY A 212 -17.06 -24.56 -25.49
C GLY A 212 -16.23 -23.65 -26.40
N ILE A 213 -16.72 -22.44 -26.71
CA ILE A 213 -15.95 -21.44 -27.48
C ILE A 213 -14.73 -20.92 -26.73
N TYR A 214 -14.69 -21.05 -25.40
CA TYR A 214 -13.57 -20.64 -24.55
C TYR A 214 -12.61 -21.81 -24.23
N LEU A 215 -13.03 -23.07 -24.44
CA LEU A 215 -12.21 -24.24 -24.11
C LEU A 215 -11.24 -24.57 -25.27
N HIS A 216 -10.23 -23.71 -25.43
CA HIS A 216 -9.23 -23.83 -26.47
C HIS A 216 -7.79 -23.61 -25.96
N ASN A 217 -6.80 -23.85 -26.84
CA ASN A 217 -5.39 -23.84 -26.43
C ASN A 217 -4.82 -22.47 -26.03
N ASN A 218 -5.48 -21.41 -26.44
CA ASN A 218 -5.01 -20.03 -26.28
C ASN A 218 -6.06 -19.19 -25.56
N PHE A 219 -6.72 -19.78 -24.57
CA PHE A 219 -7.68 -19.05 -23.76
C PHE A 219 -6.97 -17.93 -22.99
N GLN A 220 -7.61 -16.78 -22.94
CA GLN A 220 -7.19 -15.64 -22.11
C GLN A 220 -8.42 -15.01 -21.47
N PHE A 221 -8.22 -14.43 -20.32
CA PHE A 221 -9.18 -13.51 -19.68
C PHE A 221 -8.50 -12.17 -19.41
N ARG A 222 -9.29 -11.12 -19.20
CA ARG A 222 -8.77 -9.83 -18.79
C ARG A 222 -9.73 -9.07 -17.88
N PHE A 223 -9.15 -8.29 -16.99
CA PHE A 223 -9.83 -7.29 -16.20
C PHE A 223 -9.66 -5.93 -16.86
N ARG A 224 -10.70 -5.09 -16.76
CA ARG A 224 -10.65 -3.70 -17.21
C ARG A 224 -11.52 -2.85 -16.33
N ASN A 225 -11.08 -1.61 -16.03
CA ASN A 225 -11.92 -0.61 -15.41
C ASN A 225 -12.35 0.45 -16.42
N TYR A 226 -13.55 0.98 -16.19
CA TYR A 226 -14.08 2.17 -16.82
C TYR A 226 -14.32 3.19 -15.72
N GLY A 227 -13.74 4.38 -15.80
CA GLY A 227 -13.79 5.40 -14.77
C GLY A 227 -13.07 6.68 -15.16
N THR A 228 -12.69 7.47 -14.19
CA THR A 228 -11.88 8.67 -14.36
C THR A 228 -10.52 8.34 -14.94
N LEU A 229 -10.04 9.16 -15.90
CA LEU A 229 -8.76 8.94 -16.60
C LEU A 229 -7.63 9.82 -16.06
N MET A 230 -7.80 10.40 -14.88
CA MET A 230 -6.84 11.31 -14.27
C MET A 230 -6.75 11.04 -12.75
N GLY A 231 -5.57 10.65 -12.30
CA GLY A 231 -5.31 10.41 -10.89
C GLY A 231 -5.63 8.98 -10.42
N ASN A 232 -5.31 8.71 -9.17
CA ASN A 232 -5.67 7.45 -8.51
C ASN A 232 -7.13 7.50 -8.02
N ALA A 233 -8.04 7.78 -8.95
CA ALA A 233 -9.47 7.85 -8.73
C ALA A 233 -10.16 6.55 -9.15
N ASP A 234 -11.34 6.30 -8.60
CA ASP A 234 -12.21 5.16 -8.95
C ASP A 234 -11.48 3.82 -8.83
N LEU A 235 -10.84 3.61 -7.69
CA LEU A 235 -9.97 2.48 -7.42
C LEU A 235 -10.73 1.15 -7.39
N TRP A 236 -10.20 0.17 -8.11
CA TRP A 236 -10.61 -1.23 -8.02
C TRP A 236 -9.39 -2.08 -7.65
N HIS A 237 -9.52 -2.83 -6.58
CA HIS A 237 -8.50 -3.77 -6.12
C HIS A 237 -8.91 -5.19 -6.48
N ILE A 238 -7.97 -5.98 -7.01
CA ILE A 238 -8.19 -7.38 -7.37
C ILE A 238 -7.11 -8.20 -6.70
N ASP A 239 -7.51 -9.33 -6.12
CA ASP A 239 -6.63 -10.26 -5.45
C ASP A 239 -7.04 -11.70 -5.70
N TYR A 240 -6.11 -12.63 -5.48
CA TYR A 240 -6.30 -14.07 -5.45
C TYR A 240 -7.03 -14.61 -6.69
N VAL A 241 -6.44 -14.36 -7.86
CA VAL A 241 -6.98 -14.78 -9.16
C VAL A 241 -6.64 -16.23 -9.43
N PHE A 242 -7.66 -17.07 -9.61
CA PHE A 242 -7.49 -18.50 -9.75
C PHE A 242 -8.32 -19.09 -10.89
N VAL A 243 -7.70 -19.90 -11.77
CA VAL A 243 -8.41 -20.68 -12.79
C VAL A 243 -8.09 -22.15 -12.61
N ALA A 244 -9.12 -22.96 -12.43
CA ALA A 244 -8.98 -24.42 -12.24
C ALA A 244 -10.16 -25.22 -12.75
N GLU A 245 -9.96 -26.53 -12.85
CA GLU A 245 -10.97 -27.54 -13.13
C GLU A 245 -11.74 -27.92 -11.85
N ASN A 246 -12.84 -28.66 -12.03
CA ASN A 246 -13.67 -29.28 -10.99
C ASN A 246 -14.54 -28.31 -10.17
N GLY A 247 -14.83 -27.15 -10.70
CA GLY A 247 -15.76 -26.20 -10.09
C GLY A 247 -15.29 -25.69 -8.74
N ILE A 248 -14.91 -24.42 -8.67
CA ILE A 248 -14.53 -23.81 -7.41
C ILE A 248 -15.79 -23.48 -6.62
N THR A 249 -15.92 -24.08 -5.45
CA THR A 249 -16.93 -23.69 -4.45
C THR A 249 -16.19 -23.29 -3.18
N GLY A 250 -16.04 -21.99 -2.96
CA GLY A 250 -15.24 -21.46 -1.86
C GLY A 250 -13.76 -21.26 -2.20
N ASN A 251 -12.89 -21.26 -1.22
CA ASN A 251 -11.45 -21.16 -1.44
C ASN A 251 -10.87 -22.48 -1.93
N PRO A 252 -10.19 -22.46 -3.06
CA PRO A 252 -9.67 -23.68 -3.67
C PRO A 252 -8.40 -24.19 -2.99
N ILE A 253 -7.76 -23.37 -2.18
CA ILE A 253 -6.49 -23.65 -1.52
C ILE A 253 -6.68 -23.38 -0.02
N GLU A 254 -6.27 -24.33 0.80
CA GLU A 254 -6.22 -24.16 2.26
C GLU A 254 -4.85 -23.56 2.59
N GLU A 255 -4.81 -22.34 3.04
CA GLU A 255 -3.61 -21.55 3.19
C GLU A 255 -3.77 -20.56 4.34
N LEU A 256 -2.66 -20.19 4.96
CA LEU A 256 -2.55 -19.05 5.85
C LEU A 256 -1.67 -18.02 5.15
N ALA A 257 -2.14 -16.78 5.07
CA ALA A 257 -1.47 -15.74 4.33
C ALA A 257 -1.40 -14.43 5.13
N PHE A 258 -0.29 -13.71 5.07
CA PHE A 258 -0.24 -12.34 5.55
C PHE A 258 -1.09 -11.41 4.69
N GLN A 259 -1.69 -10.38 5.31
CA GLN A 259 -2.55 -9.41 4.63
C GLN A 259 -1.86 -8.10 4.30
N TYR A 260 -1.02 -7.59 5.20
CA TYR A 260 -0.25 -6.37 5.01
C TYR A 260 1.00 -6.35 5.87
N PRO A 261 2.05 -5.66 5.39
CA PRO A 261 3.27 -5.52 6.16
C PRO A 261 3.02 -4.60 7.36
N PRO A 262 3.51 -4.92 8.55
CA PRO A 262 3.74 -3.90 9.55
C PRO A 262 4.85 -2.96 9.05
N PHE A 263 4.82 -1.70 9.47
CA PHE A 263 5.76 -0.69 8.97
C PHE A 263 6.65 -0.08 10.05
N THR A 264 6.42 -0.40 11.33
CA THR A 264 7.24 0.13 12.42
C THR A 264 7.18 -0.73 13.68
N LEU A 265 8.31 -0.82 14.37
CA LEU A 265 8.40 -1.33 15.75
C LEU A 265 8.07 -0.25 16.79
N LEU A 266 7.99 1.01 16.40
CA LEU A 266 7.83 2.13 17.31
C LEU A 266 6.35 2.39 17.64
N ARG A 267 6.09 2.91 18.86
CA ARG A 267 4.73 3.18 19.33
C ARG A 267 4.04 4.35 18.65
N SER A 268 4.81 5.34 18.18
CA SER A 268 4.24 6.60 17.70
C SER A 268 4.80 7.10 16.40
N PHE A 269 5.97 6.63 16.01
CA PHE A 269 6.69 7.09 14.83
C PHE A 269 6.97 5.91 13.90
N SER A 270 7.13 6.18 12.63
CA SER A 270 7.73 5.22 11.68
C SER A 270 9.26 5.29 11.72
N ALA A 271 9.81 6.47 11.93
CA ALA A 271 11.25 6.69 12.16
C ALA A 271 11.48 7.76 13.22
N MET A 272 12.60 7.68 13.94
CA MET A 272 13.05 8.69 14.89
C MET A 272 14.57 8.72 14.99
N PRO A 273 15.18 9.84 15.45
CA PRO A 273 16.61 9.91 15.64
C PRO A 273 17.13 8.86 16.62
N TRP A 274 18.22 8.19 16.22
CA TRP A 274 18.86 7.16 17.05
C TRP A 274 19.24 7.67 18.45
N THR A 275 19.77 8.88 18.52
CA THR A 275 20.14 9.52 19.80
C THR A 275 18.95 9.78 20.70
N HIS A 276 17.79 10.08 20.13
CA HIS A 276 16.54 10.29 20.85
C HIS A 276 15.93 8.97 21.32
N TYR A 277 15.93 7.95 20.45
CA TYR A 277 15.50 6.60 20.81
C TYR A 277 16.34 6.05 21.97
N SER A 278 17.65 6.22 21.90
CA SER A 278 18.62 5.68 22.88
C SER A 278 18.47 6.28 24.29
N ASP A 279 17.80 7.43 24.44
CA ASP A 279 17.53 8.03 25.76
C ASP A 279 16.55 7.18 26.58
N ASN A 280 15.53 6.59 25.93
CA ASN A 280 14.56 5.73 26.59
C ASN A 280 13.95 4.68 25.64
N PRO A 281 14.69 3.65 25.22
CA PRO A 281 14.23 2.67 24.23
C PRO A 281 12.92 1.97 24.61
N GLU A 282 12.75 1.61 25.89
CA GLU A 282 11.56 0.91 26.38
C GLU A 282 10.27 1.74 26.24
N PHE A 283 10.40 3.06 26.21
CA PHE A 283 9.25 3.94 26.02
C PHE A 283 8.79 4.00 24.58
N TYR A 284 9.73 3.93 23.64
CA TYR A 284 9.45 4.17 22.21
C TYR A 284 9.13 2.90 21.44
N ILE A 285 9.66 1.74 21.82
CA ILE A 285 9.36 0.48 21.15
C ILE A 285 8.02 -0.10 21.61
N ASN A 286 7.30 -0.73 20.73
CA ASN A 286 6.10 -1.48 21.06
C ASN A 286 6.45 -2.74 21.87
N ASP A 287 5.55 -3.14 22.75
CA ASP A 287 5.66 -4.44 23.43
C ASP A 287 5.18 -5.59 22.51
N THR A 288 4.33 -5.25 21.56
CA THR A 288 3.72 -6.18 20.62
C THR A 288 3.64 -5.58 19.24
N LEU A 289 3.72 -6.40 18.21
CA LEU A 289 3.48 -6.04 16.81
C LEU A 289 2.14 -6.63 16.36
N VAL A 290 1.30 -5.81 15.75
CA VAL A 290 0.01 -6.28 15.19
C VAL A 290 0.24 -6.73 13.76
N VAL A 291 -0.20 -7.93 13.46
CA VAL A 291 -0.06 -8.56 12.14
C VAL A 291 -1.41 -9.12 11.70
N GLY A 292 -1.77 -8.87 10.46
CA GLY A 292 -3.01 -9.38 9.87
C GLY A 292 -2.78 -10.66 9.07
N HIS A 293 -3.66 -11.63 9.25
CA HIS A 293 -3.66 -12.90 8.54
C HIS A 293 -5.02 -13.20 7.93
N THR A 294 -5.00 -13.88 6.80
CA THR A 294 -6.16 -14.60 6.26
C THR A 294 -5.95 -16.10 6.40
N ASN A 295 -6.98 -16.79 6.86
CA ASN A 295 -7.00 -18.25 6.89
C ASN A 295 -7.97 -18.78 5.83
N PHE A 296 -7.44 -19.29 4.74
CA PHE A 296 -8.21 -19.87 3.64
C PHE A 296 -8.59 -21.34 3.87
N GLY A 297 -9.40 -21.60 4.90
CA GLY A 297 -10.01 -22.92 5.10
C GLY A 297 -9.18 -23.91 5.91
N MET A 298 -8.02 -23.53 6.42
CA MET A 298 -7.30 -24.33 7.40
C MET A 298 -8.18 -24.52 8.64
N GLY A 299 -8.28 -25.74 9.10
CA GLY A 299 -9.22 -26.09 10.17
C GLY A 299 -9.01 -25.30 11.46
N PRO A 300 -10.05 -25.14 12.31
CA PRO A 300 -10.03 -24.24 13.47
C PRO A 300 -9.04 -24.63 14.59
N ASN A 301 -8.31 -25.71 14.42
CA ASN A 301 -7.36 -26.22 15.41
C ASN A 301 -5.93 -26.33 14.85
N ASN A 302 -5.66 -25.77 13.70
CA ASN A 302 -4.29 -25.78 13.20
C ASN A 302 -3.44 -24.82 14.05
N GLN A 303 -2.36 -25.36 14.58
CA GLN A 303 -1.32 -24.60 15.25
C GLN A 303 -0.28 -24.26 14.20
N GLU A 304 -0.16 -22.99 13.90
CA GLU A 304 0.87 -22.48 13.01
C GLU A 304 2.00 -21.87 13.84
N ASN A 305 3.22 -22.07 13.39
CA ASN A 305 4.37 -21.42 13.98
C ASN A 305 4.64 -20.14 13.21
N THR A 306 4.38 -19.02 13.84
CA THR A 306 4.77 -17.72 13.31
C THR A 306 6.05 -17.27 14.01
N GLY A 307 6.99 -16.75 13.24
CA GLY A 307 8.26 -16.26 13.73
C GLY A 307 8.48 -14.79 13.41
N ILE A 308 9.29 -14.13 14.22
CA ILE A 308 9.82 -12.80 13.96
C ILE A 308 11.32 -12.79 14.20
N SER A 309 12.07 -12.14 13.30
CA SER A 309 13.47 -11.82 13.53
C SER A 309 13.75 -10.33 13.32
N ILE A 310 14.69 -9.81 14.08
CA ILE A 310 15.19 -8.45 13.97
C ILE A 310 16.70 -8.52 13.82
N GLN A 311 17.21 -7.99 12.73
CA GLN A 311 18.63 -8.01 12.41
C GLN A 311 19.12 -6.60 12.10
N LEU A 312 20.27 -6.22 12.62
CA LEU A 312 20.91 -4.99 12.18
C LEU A 312 21.38 -5.16 10.73
N GLN A 313 21.02 -4.22 9.86
CA GLN A 313 21.36 -4.27 8.44
C GLN A 313 22.83 -4.56 8.21
N ASP A 314 23.14 -5.43 7.26
CA ASP A 314 24.49 -5.86 6.88
C ASP A 314 25.30 -6.58 7.98
N LEU A 315 24.68 -6.97 9.08
CA LEU A 315 25.37 -7.68 10.18
C LEU A 315 24.77 -9.05 10.48
N ASP A 316 25.64 -10.03 10.63
CA ASP A 316 25.38 -11.33 11.23
C ASP A 316 26.01 -11.38 12.64
N PRO A 317 25.34 -11.93 13.66
CA PRO A 317 24.11 -12.73 13.66
C PRO A 317 22.82 -11.91 13.82
N ILE A 318 21.68 -12.61 13.67
CA ILE A 318 20.36 -12.10 14.04
C ILE A 318 20.38 -11.61 15.49
N ALA A 319 19.92 -10.37 15.70
CA ALA A 319 19.95 -9.75 17.01
C ALA A 319 18.80 -10.21 17.91
N PHE A 320 17.65 -10.52 17.30
CA PHE A 320 16.46 -11.00 17.99
C PHE A 320 15.74 -12.02 17.11
N GLU A 321 15.28 -13.09 17.71
CA GLU A 321 14.47 -14.10 17.05
C GLU A 321 13.50 -14.69 18.06
N ASN A 322 12.25 -14.78 17.70
CA ASN A 322 11.22 -15.45 18.49
C ASN A 322 10.28 -16.25 17.58
N GLU A 323 9.96 -17.46 18.01
CA GLU A 323 8.90 -18.27 17.42
C GLU A 323 7.79 -18.44 18.43
N PHE A 324 6.56 -18.26 18.01
CA PHE A 324 5.40 -18.48 18.84
C PHE A 324 4.35 -19.30 18.10
N ILE A 325 3.66 -20.13 18.85
CA ILE A 325 2.60 -20.99 18.33
C ILE A 325 1.29 -20.25 18.47
N GLN A 326 0.59 -20.09 17.37
CA GLN A 326 -0.75 -19.50 17.35
C GLN A 326 -1.83 -20.52 17.01
N ASN A 327 -3.00 -20.33 17.62
CA ASN A 327 -4.22 -20.97 17.16
C ASN A 327 -4.95 -20.01 16.26
N VAL A 328 -4.81 -20.16 14.96
CA VAL A 328 -5.52 -19.33 13.98
C VAL A 328 -6.92 -19.91 13.81
N SER A 329 -7.94 -19.13 14.13
CA SER A 329 -9.32 -19.54 13.98
C SER A 329 -9.81 -19.27 12.56
N VAL A 330 -10.52 -20.23 11.97
CA VAL A 330 -11.32 -19.95 10.76
C VAL A 330 -12.41 -18.97 11.15
N SER A 331 -12.44 -17.79 10.53
CA SER A 331 -13.55 -16.86 10.64
C SER A 331 -14.52 -17.02 9.47
N GLU A 332 -15.72 -16.49 9.55
CA GLU A 332 -16.70 -16.53 8.46
C GLU A 332 -16.54 -15.27 7.58
N GLY A 333 -15.97 -15.38 6.41
CA GLY A 333 -15.85 -14.27 5.45
C GLY A 333 -14.43 -14.09 4.91
N PRO A 334 -14.07 -13.11 4.09
CA PRO A 334 -12.68 -12.79 3.75
C PRO A 334 -12.03 -12.26 5.06
N PHE A 335 -11.13 -12.90 5.59
CA PHE A 335 -11.04 -13.43 6.93
C PHE A 335 -9.77 -12.92 7.56
N SER A 336 -9.77 -11.67 8.03
CA SER A 336 -8.67 -11.15 8.80
C SER A 336 -8.74 -11.61 10.25
N THR A 337 -7.73 -12.29 10.68
CA THR A 337 -7.43 -12.45 12.10
C THR A 337 -6.23 -11.61 12.41
N GLU A 338 -6.40 -10.55 13.19
CA GLU A 338 -5.27 -9.82 13.74
C GLU A 338 -4.71 -10.62 14.92
N TYR A 339 -3.39 -10.76 14.98
CA TYR A 339 -2.73 -11.24 16.18
C TYR A 339 -1.63 -10.28 16.62
N MET A 340 -1.24 -10.39 17.87
CA MET A 340 -0.18 -9.59 18.45
C MET A 340 1.06 -10.46 18.67
N ALA A 341 2.11 -10.19 17.89
CA ALA A 341 3.41 -10.79 18.12
C ALA A 341 4.08 -10.11 19.32
N ASP A 342 4.36 -10.85 20.37
CA ASP A 342 5.12 -10.34 21.51
C ASP A 342 6.56 -10.04 21.09
N LEU A 343 7.01 -8.82 21.32
CA LEU A 343 8.41 -8.43 21.11
C LEU A 343 9.25 -8.75 22.37
N LEU A 344 9.03 -9.95 22.90
CA LEU A 344 9.83 -10.56 23.98
C LEU A 344 10.48 -11.82 23.42
N ASP A 345 11.76 -12.03 23.72
CA ASP A 345 12.40 -13.30 23.38
C ASP A 345 11.90 -14.47 24.26
N ALA A 346 12.30 -15.69 23.92
CA ALA A 346 11.92 -16.89 24.67
C ALA A 346 12.32 -16.87 26.18
N GLN A 347 13.17 -15.94 26.59
CA GLN A 347 13.59 -15.68 27.96
C GLN A 347 12.85 -14.50 28.60
N GLY A 348 11.93 -13.85 27.86
CA GLY A 348 11.19 -12.68 28.31
C GLY A 348 12.01 -11.39 28.28
N VAL A 349 13.05 -11.32 27.44
CA VAL A 349 13.86 -10.11 27.24
C VAL A 349 13.20 -9.26 26.15
N PRO A 350 12.84 -8.00 26.43
CA PRO A 350 12.21 -7.16 25.45
C PRO A 350 13.15 -6.75 24.32
N ALA A 351 12.62 -6.59 23.10
CA ALA A 351 13.37 -6.18 21.93
C ALA A 351 14.12 -4.84 22.13
N SER A 352 13.61 -3.98 23.02
CA SER A 352 14.28 -2.70 23.36
C SER A 352 15.71 -2.85 23.88
N ILE A 353 16.07 -4.00 24.45
CA ILE A 353 17.44 -4.26 24.97
C ILE A 353 18.43 -4.52 23.84
N LEU A 354 17.96 -4.95 22.68
CA LEU A 354 18.81 -5.23 21.52
C LEU A 354 19.40 -3.97 20.92
N PHE A 355 18.70 -2.87 21.07
CA PHE A 355 19.14 -1.56 20.63
C PHE A 355 20.09 -0.98 21.70
N ASN A 356 21.37 -1.26 21.60
CA ASN A 356 22.35 -0.86 22.59
C ASN A 356 22.46 0.68 22.69
N PRO A 357 21.95 1.31 23.75
CA PRO A 357 22.02 2.77 23.91
C PRO A 357 23.44 3.28 24.17
N ALA A 358 24.41 2.40 24.41
CA ALA A 358 25.82 2.77 24.55
C ALA A 358 26.57 2.80 23.19
N SER A 359 25.90 2.52 22.08
CA SER A 359 26.48 2.69 20.76
C SER A 359 26.81 4.17 20.53
N SER A 360 27.96 4.44 19.94
CA SER A 360 28.35 5.78 19.49
C SER A 360 27.82 6.10 18.10
N ASP A 361 27.04 5.20 17.51
CA ASP A 361 26.44 5.37 16.20
C ASP A 361 25.33 6.44 16.27
N THR A 362 25.16 7.17 15.22
CA THR A 362 24.14 8.21 15.10
C THR A 362 22.93 7.74 14.32
N THR A 363 23.06 6.62 13.62
CA THR A 363 22.02 6.01 12.79
C THR A 363 22.06 4.50 12.95
N ALA A 364 20.91 3.85 12.78
CA ALA A 364 20.79 2.39 12.69
C ALA A 364 19.59 2.02 11.82
N VAL A 365 19.71 0.92 11.08
CA VAL A 365 18.61 0.31 10.34
C VAL A 365 18.52 -1.14 10.75
N PHE A 366 17.34 -1.58 11.16
CA PHE A 366 17.06 -2.96 11.51
C PHE A 366 16.09 -3.55 10.50
N GLU A 367 16.45 -4.69 9.95
CA GLU A 367 15.56 -5.49 9.13
C GLU A 367 14.71 -6.36 10.02
N VAL A 368 13.41 -6.24 9.85
CA VAL A 368 12.41 -7.01 10.59
C VAL A 368 11.74 -7.96 9.60
N SER A 369 11.83 -9.24 9.88
CA SER A 369 11.20 -10.29 9.09
C SER A 369 10.21 -11.08 9.93
N LEU A 370 9.04 -11.32 9.37
CA LEU A 370 8.05 -12.23 9.94
C LEU A 370 7.82 -13.36 8.94
N TRP A 371 7.63 -14.57 9.44
CA TRP A 371 7.35 -15.73 8.61
C TRP A 371 6.34 -16.64 9.27
N GLU A 372 5.68 -17.41 8.45
CA GLU A 372 4.79 -18.50 8.84
C GLU A 372 5.35 -19.84 8.35
N ASN A 373 5.23 -20.85 9.19
CA ASN A 373 5.62 -22.21 8.83
C ASN A 373 4.36 -23.03 8.65
N GLU A 374 3.86 -23.12 7.45
CA GLU A 374 2.80 -24.06 7.10
C GLU A 374 3.31 -25.49 7.10
N VAL A 375 2.65 -26.36 7.86
CA VAL A 375 3.01 -27.77 7.92
C VAL A 375 2.19 -28.57 6.91
N GLY A 376 2.65 -28.63 5.68
CA GLY A 376 2.50 -29.88 4.93
C GLY A 376 1.33 -30.02 3.97
N TYR A 377 0.71 -28.98 3.44
CA TYR A 377 -0.48 -29.14 2.59
C TYR A 377 -0.29 -28.92 1.08
N TYR A 378 0.74 -28.20 0.63
CA TYR A 378 0.86 -27.88 -0.82
C TYR A 378 2.19 -28.31 -1.42
N THR A 379 2.13 -29.19 -2.39
CA THR A 379 3.33 -29.78 -2.98
C THR A 379 3.74 -29.21 -4.33
N ASN A 380 2.97 -28.28 -4.93
CA ASN A 380 3.21 -27.94 -6.34
C ASN A 380 2.94 -26.48 -6.77
N GLN A 381 2.68 -25.53 -5.88
CA GLN A 381 2.42 -24.15 -6.30
C GLN A 381 3.27 -23.16 -5.50
N SER A 382 4.31 -22.61 -6.13
CA SER A 382 5.22 -21.66 -5.50
C SER A 382 4.54 -20.33 -5.18
N ALA A 383 3.48 -19.96 -5.86
CA ALA A 383 2.75 -18.72 -5.59
C ALA A 383 2.07 -18.69 -4.21
N VAL A 384 1.73 -19.84 -3.65
CA VAL A 384 1.11 -19.97 -2.32
C VAL A 384 2.09 -19.63 -1.19
N TYR A 385 3.38 -19.63 -1.43
CA TYR A 385 4.41 -19.39 -0.42
C TYR A 385 4.99 -17.97 -0.47
N ASP A 386 4.61 -17.18 -1.47
CA ASP A 386 5.16 -15.83 -1.65
C ASP A 386 4.59 -14.87 -0.58
N ASN A 387 3.46 -15.21 0.06
CA ASN A 387 2.81 -14.49 1.13
C ASN A 387 3.08 -15.05 2.56
N ASP A 388 3.89 -16.09 2.69
CA ASP A 388 4.27 -16.71 3.97
C ASP A 388 5.33 -15.91 4.73
N SER A 389 5.90 -14.89 4.12
CA SER A 389 6.89 -14.02 4.75
C SER A 389 6.72 -12.58 4.35
N ILE A 390 6.86 -11.69 5.34
CA ILE A 390 6.82 -10.25 5.16
C ILE A 390 7.94 -9.60 5.94
N GLY A 391 8.31 -8.38 5.54
CA GLY A 391 9.34 -7.65 6.25
C GLY A 391 9.25 -6.16 6.03
N PHE A 392 10.00 -5.43 6.87
CA PHE A 392 10.17 -3.98 6.76
C PHE A 392 11.48 -3.55 7.43
N SER A 393 11.95 -2.36 7.08
CA SER A 393 13.13 -1.77 7.71
C SER A 393 12.72 -0.78 8.78
N GLN A 394 13.11 -1.03 10.04
CA GLN A 394 12.98 -0.05 11.10
C GLN A 394 14.17 0.90 11.06
N VAL A 395 13.90 2.15 10.71
CA VAL A 395 14.91 3.16 10.48
C VAL A 395 15.06 4.08 11.70
N PHE A 396 16.31 4.26 12.13
CA PHE A 396 16.72 5.25 13.12
C PHE A 396 17.81 6.12 12.47
N THR A 397 17.50 7.37 12.21
CA THR A 397 18.42 8.28 11.52
C THR A 397 18.59 9.59 12.29
N ASP A 398 18.29 10.71 11.65
CA ASP A 398 18.34 12.07 12.17
C ASP A 398 17.01 12.83 11.98
N TYR A 399 15.93 12.10 11.64
CA TYR A 399 14.60 12.70 11.49
C TYR A 399 13.51 11.92 12.23
N TYR A 400 12.39 12.58 12.46
CA TYR A 400 11.13 11.97 12.89
C TYR A 400 10.18 11.85 11.70
N ALA A 401 9.51 10.70 11.58
CA ALA A 401 8.47 10.47 10.59
C ALA A 401 7.27 9.73 11.20
N TYR A 402 6.09 9.97 10.62
CA TYR A 402 4.85 9.26 10.93
C TYR A 402 4.34 8.43 9.75
N ASP A 403 4.78 8.77 8.55
CA ASP A 403 4.38 8.11 7.31
C ASP A 403 4.99 6.71 7.19
N ASP A 404 4.36 5.86 6.40
CA ASP A 404 4.83 4.52 6.06
C ASP A 404 5.63 4.47 4.74
N GLY A 405 5.84 5.63 4.11
CA GLY A 405 6.58 5.78 2.85
C GLY A 405 5.70 5.67 1.61
N THR A 406 4.38 5.54 1.76
CA THR A 406 3.41 5.51 0.64
C THR A 406 2.38 6.61 0.78
N ALA A 407 1.87 7.12 -0.35
CA ALA A 407 0.83 8.13 -0.36
C ALA A 407 -0.41 7.60 -1.10
N GLU A 408 -1.55 7.55 -0.40
CA GLU A 408 -2.83 7.13 -0.96
C GLU A 408 -3.70 8.33 -1.35
N LYS A 409 -3.51 9.47 -0.65
CA LYS A 409 -4.23 10.73 -0.90
C LYS A 409 -3.35 11.95 -0.63
N ALA A 410 -3.71 13.07 -1.24
CA ALA A 410 -3.07 14.36 -1.01
C ALA A 410 -3.94 15.28 -0.14
N TYR A 411 -3.28 16.22 0.56
CA TYR A 411 -3.94 17.33 1.24
C TYR A 411 -3.68 18.64 0.51
N ALA A 412 -4.72 19.42 0.29
CA ALA A 412 -4.64 20.74 -0.31
C ALA A 412 -5.13 21.82 0.65
N LEU A 413 -4.52 23.00 0.59
CA LEU A 413 -4.97 24.18 1.29
C LEU A 413 -5.54 25.18 0.26
N GLU A 414 -6.81 25.58 0.37
CA GLU A 414 -7.44 26.48 -0.61
C GLU A 414 -7.26 27.97 -0.31
N ALA A 415 -6.86 28.34 0.90
CA ALA A 415 -6.81 29.74 1.30
C ALA A 415 -5.39 30.28 1.34
N THR A 416 -5.15 31.42 0.71
CA THR A 416 -3.91 32.20 0.90
C THR A 416 -3.70 32.49 2.40
N GLY A 417 -2.52 32.16 2.92
CA GLY A 417 -2.20 32.22 4.34
C GLY A 417 -2.72 31.01 5.13
N GLY A 418 -3.17 29.96 4.43
CA GLY A 418 -3.46 28.67 5.04
C GLY A 418 -2.23 28.09 5.70
N GLN A 419 -2.41 27.36 6.80
CA GLN A 419 -1.33 26.78 7.59
C GLN A 419 -1.61 25.30 7.84
N LEU A 420 -0.60 24.47 7.64
CA LEU A 420 -0.59 23.08 7.99
C LEU A 420 0.55 22.80 8.97
N ALA A 421 0.29 22.04 10.01
CA ALA A 421 1.33 21.67 10.98
C ALA A 421 1.11 20.25 11.52
N VAL A 422 2.20 19.53 11.67
CA VAL A 422 2.26 18.20 12.30
C VAL A 422 2.91 18.33 13.67
N ARG A 423 2.38 17.63 14.66
CA ARG A 423 2.84 17.65 16.04
C ARG A 423 3.91 16.60 16.30
N TYR A 424 5.06 17.03 16.84
CA TYR A 424 6.18 16.16 17.18
C TYR A 424 6.54 16.27 18.67
N PRO A 425 6.29 15.26 19.50
CA PRO A 425 6.84 15.14 20.85
C PRO A 425 8.30 14.67 20.75
N LEU A 426 9.24 15.56 21.06
CA LEU A 426 10.66 15.26 21.02
C LEU A 426 11.09 14.52 22.29
N ALA A 427 11.94 13.52 22.16
CA ALA A 427 12.50 12.77 23.29
C ALA A 427 13.42 13.63 24.14
N ILE A 428 14.32 14.36 23.50
CA ILE A 428 15.27 15.27 24.13
C ILE A 428 15.31 16.61 23.38
N PRO A 429 15.83 17.70 23.99
CA PRO A 429 16.09 18.94 23.28
C PRO A 429 17.09 18.73 22.14
N ASP A 430 16.82 19.35 21.00
CA ASP A 430 17.62 19.23 19.79
C ASP A 430 17.56 20.51 18.94
N THR A 431 18.07 20.44 17.73
CA THR A 431 18.08 21.51 16.76
C THR A 431 17.46 21.03 15.45
N LEU A 432 16.40 21.69 15.01
CA LEU A 432 15.72 21.37 13.77
C LEU A 432 16.41 22.08 12.60
N ASP A 433 16.90 21.32 11.64
CA ASP A 433 17.60 21.82 10.46
C ASP A 433 16.69 22.07 9.26
N GLY A 434 15.55 21.38 9.16
CA GLY A 434 14.62 21.50 8.03
C GLY A 434 13.48 20.49 8.08
N LEU A 435 12.75 20.42 6.98
CA LEU A 435 11.64 19.50 6.77
C LEU A 435 11.85 18.67 5.51
N LEU A 436 11.44 17.43 5.57
CA LEU A 436 11.22 16.59 4.40
C LEU A 436 9.72 16.62 4.09
N ILE A 437 9.34 17.04 2.89
CA ILE A 437 7.95 17.13 2.45
C ILE A 437 7.82 16.47 1.08
N HIS A 438 6.85 15.56 0.96
CA HIS A 438 6.39 15.05 -0.32
C HIS A 438 5.30 15.97 -0.87
N PHE A 439 5.57 16.63 -2.01
CA PHE A 439 4.58 17.38 -2.77
C PHE A 439 4.16 16.58 -3.99
N THR A 440 2.88 16.34 -4.14
CA THR A 440 2.33 15.76 -5.36
C THR A 440 1.91 16.84 -6.34
N PRO A 441 2.21 16.72 -7.65
CA PRO A 441 1.74 17.67 -8.64
C PRO A 441 0.21 17.66 -8.72
N PHE A 442 -0.35 18.83 -8.90
CA PHE A 442 -1.75 19.03 -9.25
C PHE A 442 -1.85 19.55 -10.67
N TYR A 443 -3.04 19.57 -11.30
CA TYR A 443 -3.17 19.95 -12.71
C TYR A 443 -2.76 21.41 -13.02
N ASP A 444 -2.70 22.28 -12.01
CA ASP A 444 -2.12 23.60 -12.10
C ASP A 444 -0.64 23.58 -11.68
N ASN A 445 0.20 24.29 -12.37
CA ASN A 445 1.62 24.37 -12.05
C ASN A 445 1.86 25.19 -10.79
N ALA A 446 1.95 24.54 -9.64
CA ALA A 446 2.25 25.16 -8.36
C ALA A 446 3.75 25.32 -8.07
N GLU A 447 4.65 25.00 -9.00
CA GLU A 447 6.10 25.24 -8.85
C GLU A 447 6.44 26.73 -8.67
N LEU A 448 5.58 27.62 -9.13
CA LEU A 448 5.74 29.07 -8.99
C LEU A 448 5.14 29.63 -7.70
N GLU A 449 4.37 28.85 -6.99
CA GLU A 449 3.83 29.22 -5.69
C GLU A 449 4.91 29.10 -4.61
N THR A 450 4.76 29.87 -3.56
CA THR A 450 5.74 29.89 -2.49
C THR A 450 5.10 29.61 -1.15
N PHE A 451 5.81 28.91 -0.29
CA PHE A 451 5.44 28.66 1.08
C PHE A 451 6.60 28.98 2.04
N VAL A 452 6.28 29.10 3.31
CA VAL A 452 7.26 29.35 4.38
C VAL A 452 7.14 28.25 5.42
N ILE A 453 8.23 27.51 5.66
CA ILE A 453 8.27 26.53 6.75
C ILE A 453 8.26 27.22 8.12
N LYS A 454 7.57 26.63 9.09
CA LYS A 454 7.34 27.20 10.40
C LYS A 454 7.42 26.18 11.52
N VAL A 455 7.86 26.67 12.69
CA VAL A 455 7.86 25.90 13.95
C VAL A 455 7.07 26.66 15.00
N TRP A 456 6.17 25.96 15.67
CA TRP A 456 5.41 26.51 16.81
C TRP A 456 5.66 25.65 18.05
N ALA A 457 5.68 26.30 19.21
CA ALA A 457 5.57 25.61 20.49
C ALA A 457 4.16 25.01 20.65
N ASP A 458 4.03 23.98 21.46
CA ASP A 458 2.71 23.40 21.78
C ASP A 458 1.95 24.29 22.76
N ASP A 459 0.70 24.60 22.49
CA ASP A 459 -0.26 25.17 23.41
C ASP A 459 -1.45 24.26 23.61
N ALA A 460 -1.34 23.36 24.58
CA ALA A 460 -2.37 22.37 24.89
C ALA A 460 -2.82 21.49 23.73
N GLY A 461 -1.88 21.07 22.88
CA GLY A 461 -2.09 20.15 21.76
C GLY A 461 -2.34 20.83 20.42
N VAL A 462 -2.28 22.16 20.36
CA VAL A 462 -2.40 22.95 19.13
C VAL A 462 -1.16 23.83 18.93
N PRO A 463 -0.89 24.31 17.69
CA PRO A 463 0.18 25.28 17.46
C PRO A 463 -0.01 26.55 18.27
N GLY A 464 0.97 26.92 19.11
CA GLY A 464 1.00 28.07 19.93
C GLY A 464 1.91 29.19 19.42
N GLU A 465 2.83 29.66 20.24
CA GLU A 465 3.78 30.72 19.85
C GLU A 465 4.77 30.21 18.83
N GLN A 466 5.01 30.99 17.78
CA GLN A 466 6.01 30.68 16.76
C GLN A 466 7.42 30.77 17.36
N VAL A 467 8.18 29.70 17.22
CA VAL A 467 9.54 29.57 17.78
C VAL A 467 10.57 30.14 16.82
N ASP A 468 10.43 29.88 15.52
CA ASP A 468 11.29 30.41 14.48
C ASP A 468 10.95 31.86 14.17
N THR A 469 11.95 32.67 13.86
CA THR A 469 11.76 34.10 13.56
C THR A 469 11.99 34.43 12.08
N MET A 470 12.20 33.38 11.25
CA MET A 470 12.63 33.56 9.86
C MET A 470 11.48 33.38 8.86
N TYR A 471 11.57 34.14 7.78
CA TYR A 471 10.67 34.06 6.64
C TYR A 471 11.50 33.70 5.40
N GLN A 472 11.76 32.42 5.24
CA GLN A 472 12.41 31.90 4.04
C GLN A 472 11.35 31.31 3.13
N PHE A 473 11.29 31.79 1.89
CA PHE A 473 10.36 31.31 0.90
C PHE A 473 10.95 30.10 0.16
N HIS A 474 10.14 29.05 0.09
CA HIS A 474 10.41 27.85 -0.68
C HIS A 474 9.36 27.69 -1.77
N SER A 475 9.68 26.95 -2.82
CA SER A 475 8.70 26.50 -3.81
C SER A 475 8.59 24.97 -3.76
N PRO A 476 7.40 24.39 -4.02
CA PRO A 476 7.23 22.95 -4.11
C PRO A 476 8.19 22.34 -5.14
N GLN A 477 8.81 21.22 -4.76
CA GLN A 477 9.61 20.40 -5.66
C GLN A 477 8.84 19.12 -5.93
N TYR A 478 8.64 18.83 -7.20
CA TYR A 478 7.99 17.62 -7.66
C TYR A 478 9.01 16.67 -8.26
N PHE A 479 8.86 15.39 -7.95
CA PHE A 479 9.66 14.34 -8.55
C PHE A 479 8.87 13.74 -9.71
N THR A 480 9.53 13.52 -10.83
CA THR A 480 8.97 12.89 -12.02
C THR A 480 9.40 11.44 -12.17
N GLU A 481 10.20 10.95 -11.27
CA GLU A 481 10.76 9.60 -11.24
C GLU A 481 10.96 9.17 -9.79
N GLY A 482 10.61 7.94 -9.46
CA GLY A 482 10.69 7.36 -8.12
C GLY A 482 9.40 7.53 -7.32
N TYR A 483 9.14 6.55 -6.43
CA TYR A 483 7.96 6.56 -5.55
C TYR A 483 8.13 7.55 -4.42
N ASP A 484 7.09 8.32 -4.15
CA ASP A 484 6.84 9.07 -2.91
C ASP A 484 8.08 9.77 -2.32
N LEU A 485 8.90 10.34 -3.21
CA LEU A 485 10.16 10.96 -2.82
C LEU A 485 9.92 12.28 -2.11
N PHE A 486 10.68 12.51 -1.04
CA PHE A 486 10.61 13.70 -0.24
C PHE A 486 11.65 14.74 -0.66
N ALA A 487 11.22 15.99 -0.79
CA ALA A 487 12.11 17.13 -0.98
C ALA A 487 12.55 17.69 0.38
N TYR A 488 13.84 18.00 0.52
CA TYR A 488 14.37 18.60 1.73
C TYR A 488 14.34 20.13 1.67
N TYR A 489 13.69 20.75 2.64
CA TYR A 489 13.57 22.20 2.82
C TYR A 489 14.32 22.63 4.08
N ALA A 490 15.53 23.16 3.91
CA ALA A 490 16.39 23.55 5.00
C ALA A 490 16.03 24.92 5.61
N TYR A 491 16.22 25.07 6.90
CA TYR A 491 16.31 26.39 7.54
C TYR A 491 17.69 27.02 7.28
N ASP A 492 17.75 28.31 6.94
CA ASP A 492 19.01 29.04 6.83
C ASP A 492 19.82 29.04 8.13
N ASN A 493 19.12 29.02 9.25
CA ASN A 493 19.71 28.85 10.58
C ASN A 493 18.89 27.81 11.34
N PRO A 494 19.53 26.73 11.78
CA PRO A 494 18.85 25.69 12.55
C PRO A 494 18.13 26.25 13.79
N VAL A 495 16.95 25.70 14.09
CA VAL A 495 16.04 26.18 15.14
C VAL A 495 16.18 25.31 16.37
N PRO A 496 16.62 25.84 17.53
CA PRO A 496 16.63 25.08 18.78
C PRO A 496 15.19 24.73 19.20
N VAL A 497 14.94 23.46 19.47
CA VAL A 497 13.61 22.89 19.78
C VAL A 497 13.67 22.01 21.02
N SER A 498 12.56 21.93 21.76
CA SER A 498 12.45 21.04 22.91
C SER A 498 11.00 20.77 23.29
N GLY A 499 10.75 19.62 23.90
CA GLY A 499 9.41 19.22 24.34
C GLY A 499 8.52 18.89 23.13
N ILE A 500 7.31 19.40 23.11
CA ILE A 500 6.36 19.21 22.02
C ILE A 500 6.43 20.41 21.09
N ILE A 501 6.61 20.16 19.81
CA ILE A 501 6.59 21.19 18.77
C ILE A 501 5.57 20.85 17.70
N HIS A 502 5.14 21.85 16.97
CA HIS A 502 4.38 21.72 15.74
C HIS A 502 5.22 22.27 14.61
N VAL A 503 5.37 21.49 13.54
CA VAL A 503 6.23 21.82 12.40
C VAL A 503 5.42 21.71 11.12
N GLY A 504 5.53 22.69 10.23
CA GLY A 504 4.77 22.70 9.01
C GLY A 504 5.05 23.93 8.16
N PHE A 505 4.04 24.40 7.42
CA PHE A 505 4.23 25.52 6.51
C PHE A 505 3.02 26.47 6.49
N ILE A 506 3.27 27.66 5.97
CA ILE A 506 2.27 28.68 5.62
C ILE A 506 2.36 28.92 4.13
N GLN A 507 1.22 28.84 3.45
CA GLN A 507 1.08 29.09 2.02
C GLN A 507 0.90 30.57 1.70
#